data_f3ec971493c44b7cf3534a79f20901f9
#
_entry.id   f3ec971493c44b7cf3534a79f20901f9
#
_cell.length_a   1.000
_cell.length_b   1.000
_cell.length_c   1.000
_cell.angle_alpha   90.00
_cell.angle_beta   90.00
_cell.angle_gamma   90.00
#
_symmetry.space_group_name_H-M   'P 1'
#
loop_
_entity.id
_entity.type
_entity.pdbx_description
1 polymer ?
#
loop_
_entity_poly.entity_id
_entity_poly.type
_entity_poly.pdbx_seq_one_letter_code
_entity_poly.pdbx_strand_id
1 'polypeptide(L)'
;MNKIRLPPDVEFHEDIRLLVYRPRGLVNKEAVNKIITVIGELETTLKEPFDRFSDTAAADAVDLNFEYIIRVSLYRRSVYGNRPPTKSAILATDSTLIHYGKVHALLTQGSPIKVRVFQDRKEAAQWLNVPIERLTPNSASSET
;
A
#
# COMPACT_ATOMS: atom_id res chain seq x y z
N MET A 1 -17.17 -14.04 15.99
CA MET A 1 -16.76 -13.14 14.91
C MET A 1 -15.26 -13.17 14.74
N ASN A 2 -14.82 -13.41 13.53
CA ASN A 2 -13.41 -13.50 13.25
C ASN A 2 -12.85 -12.14 12.90
N LYS A 3 -11.91 -11.68 13.70
CA LYS A 3 -11.18 -10.46 13.40
C LYS A 3 -9.82 -10.83 12.86
N ILE A 4 -9.43 -10.21 11.76
CA ILE A 4 -8.10 -10.35 11.25
C ILE A 4 -7.16 -9.57 12.14
N ARG A 5 -6.11 -10.23 12.61
CA ARG A 5 -5.10 -9.57 13.42
C ARG A 5 -4.13 -8.86 12.49
N LEU A 6 -4.14 -7.53 12.54
CA LEU A 6 -3.26 -6.73 11.70
C LEU A 6 -1.90 -6.54 12.35
N PRO A 7 -0.81 -6.52 11.57
CA PRO A 7 0.51 -6.15 12.09
C PRO A 7 0.50 -4.70 12.61
N PRO A 8 1.46 -4.34 13.47
CA PRO A 8 1.49 -2.98 14.04
C PRO A 8 1.61 -1.87 13.01
N ASP A 9 2.18 -2.14 11.85
CA ASP A 9 2.36 -1.14 10.80
C ASP A 9 1.20 -1.09 9.81
N VAL A 10 0.11 -1.80 10.08
CA VAL A 10 -1.06 -1.83 9.21
C VAL A 10 -2.30 -1.37 9.97
N GLU A 11 -3.06 -0.45 9.36
CA GLU A 11 -4.36 -0.01 9.86
C GLU A 11 -5.39 -0.27 8.78
N PHE A 12 -6.61 -0.61 9.18
CA PHE A 12 -7.70 -0.71 8.23
C PHE A 12 -8.85 0.18 8.70
N HIS A 13 -9.17 1.18 7.90
CA HIS A 13 -10.27 2.12 8.16
C HIS A 13 -11.51 1.62 7.45
N GLU A 14 -12.35 0.91 8.18
CA GLU A 14 -13.50 0.23 7.61
C GLU A 14 -14.52 1.20 7.02
N ASP A 15 -14.72 2.34 7.67
CA ASP A 15 -15.72 3.33 7.25
C ASP A 15 -15.41 3.96 5.88
N ILE A 16 -14.14 4.06 5.52
CA ILE A 16 -13.74 4.61 4.22
C ILE A 16 -13.08 3.56 3.33
N ARG A 17 -13.07 2.31 3.77
CA ARG A 17 -12.52 1.18 3.04
C ARG A 17 -11.12 1.45 2.55
N LEU A 18 -10.24 1.75 3.50
CA LEU A 18 -8.87 2.11 3.20
C LEU A 18 -7.92 1.35 4.12
N LEU A 19 -6.97 0.64 3.51
CA LEU A 19 -5.86 0.03 4.25
C LEU A 19 -4.69 1.00 4.22
N VAL A 20 -4.12 1.28 5.38
CA VAL A 20 -2.94 2.14 5.50
C VAL A 20 -1.78 1.29 5.99
N TYR A 21 -0.70 1.28 5.23
CA TYR A 21 0.51 0.52 5.52
C TYR A 21 1.66 1.51 5.72
N ARG A 22 2.30 1.45 6.90
CA ARG A 22 3.41 2.36 7.25
C ARG A 22 4.62 1.54 7.65
N PRO A 23 5.38 1.01 6.69
CA PRO A 23 6.56 0.21 7.02
C PRO A 23 7.62 1.06 7.72
N ARG A 24 8.28 0.47 8.70
CA ARG A 24 9.37 1.10 9.42
C ARG A 24 10.63 0.26 9.24
N GLY A 25 11.78 0.90 9.40
CA GLY A 25 13.06 0.20 9.27
C GLY A 25 13.34 -0.21 7.84
N LEU A 26 13.70 -1.46 7.64
CA LEU A 26 14.11 -1.96 6.33
C LEU A 26 12.91 -2.46 5.52
N VAL A 27 12.75 -1.91 4.32
CA VAL A 27 11.76 -2.41 3.36
C VAL A 27 12.46 -3.40 2.45
N ASN A 28 12.14 -4.68 2.63
CA ASN A 28 12.74 -5.77 1.88
C ASN A 28 11.65 -6.71 1.33
N LYS A 29 12.08 -7.80 0.70
CA LYS A 29 11.14 -8.76 0.11
C LYS A 29 10.19 -9.36 1.15
N GLU A 30 10.70 -9.64 2.34
CA GLU A 30 9.88 -10.21 3.41
C GLU A 30 8.79 -9.24 3.85
N ALA A 31 9.14 -7.95 3.97
CA ALA A 31 8.16 -6.93 4.34
C ALA A 31 7.06 -6.81 3.28
N VAL A 32 7.45 -6.80 2.00
CA VAL A 32 6.49 -6.69 0.91
C VAL A 32 5.61 -7.93 0.83
N ASN A 33 6.21 -9.12 0.96
CA ASN A 33 5.45 -10.37 0.93
C ASN A 33 4.44 -10.42 2.08
N LYS A 34 4.82 -9.90 3.24
CA LYS A 34 3.95 -9.90 4.40
C LYS A 34 2.71 -9.02 4.18
N ILE A 35 2.89 -7.81 3.64
CA ILE A 35 1.75 -6.94 3.37
C ILE A 35 0.86 -7.51 2.26
N ILE A 36 1.43 -8.15 1.27
CA ILE A 36 0.65 -8.81 0.23
C ILE A 36 -0.24 -9.90 0.85
N THR A 37 0.30 -10.68 1.77
CA THR A 37 -0.45 -11.70 2.47
C THR A 37 -1.59 -11.10 3.29
N VAL A 38 -1.32 -10.02 4.03
CA VAL A 38 -2.33 -9.33 4.83
C VAL A 38 -3.46 -8.82 3.93
N ILE A 39 -3.11 -8.21 2.80
CA ILE A 39 -4.11 -7.72 1.86
C ILE A 39 -4.98 -8.87 1.35
N GLY A 40 -4.36 -9.99 0.99
CA GLY A 40 -5.10 -11.16 0.51
C GLY A 40 -6.07 -11.71 1.55
N GLU A 41 -5.66 -11.75 2.81
CA GLU A 41 -6.52 -12.21 3.90
C GLU A 41 -7.71 -11.27 4.10
N LEU A 42 -7.46 -9.96 4.05
CA LEU A 42 -8.53 -8.98 4.19
C LEU A 42 -9.51 -9.08 3.03
N GLU A 43 -9.02 -9.21 1.81
CA GLU A 43 -9.89 -9.35 0.64
C GLU A 43 -10.76 -10.58 0.72
N THR A 44 -10.21 -11.68 1.18
CA THR A 44 -10.97 -12.92 1.34
C THR A 44 -12.04 -12.79 2.43
N THR A 45 -11.70 -12.16 3.55
CA THR A 45 -12.60 -12.04 4.68
C THR A 45 -13.71 -11.03 4.45
N LEU A 46 -13.35 -9.86 3.90
CA LEU A 46 -14.32 -8.76 3.73
C LEU A 46 -15.18 -8.92 2.48
N LYS A 47 -14.63 -9.56 1.45
CA LYS A 47 -15.31 -9.79 0.16
C LYS A 47 -15.74 -8.51 -0.54
N GLU A 48 -15.19 -7.38 -0.14
CA GLU A 48 -15.45 -6.09 -0.75
C GLU A 48 -14.14 -5.41 -1.07
N PRO A 49 -14.09 -4.61 -2.13
CA PRO A 49 -12.85 -3.93 -2.50
C PRO A 49 -12.50 -2.83 -1.49
N PHE A 50 -11.24 -2.55 -1.36
CA PHE A 50 -10.76 -1.43 -0.57
C PHE A 50 -9.52 -0.84 -1.22
N ASP A 51 -9.32 0.46 -0.99
CA ASP A 51 -8.14 1.15 -1.51
C ASP A 51 -6.97 0.99 -0.53
N ARG A 52 -5.77 1.30 -0.98
CA ARG A 52 -4.55 1.15 -0.18
C ARG A 52 -3.72 2.43 -0.24
N PHE A 53 -3.12 2.73 0.89
CA PHE A 53 -2.14 3.81 1.00
C PHE A 53 -0.90 3.26 1.69
N SER A 54 0.22 3.26 0.98
CA SER A 54 1.51 2.83 1.54
C SER A 54 2.35 4.06 1.83
N ASP A 55 2.59 4.32 3.10
CA ASP A 55 3.34 5.49 3.56
C ASP A 55 4.75 5.03 3.94
N THR A 56 5.74 5.33 3.11
CA THR A 56 7.11 4.90 3.33
C THR A 56 7.96 5.96 4.03
N ALA A 57 7.34 7.01 4.56
CA ALA A 57 8.09 8.11 5.18
C ALA A 57 8.93 7.68 6.38
N ALA A 58 8.49 6.65 7.11
CA ALA A 58 9.20 6.15 8.29
C ALA A 58 10.15 4.99 7.98
N ALA A 59 10.29 4.60 6.72
CA ALA A 59 11.25 3.56 6.33
C ALA A 59 12.67 4.11 6.35
N ASP A 60 13.60 3.33 6.88
CA ASP A 60 14.99 3.75 7.03
C ASP A 60 15.85 3.35 5.83
N ALA A 61 15.54 2.24 5.21
CA ALA A 61 16.34 1.72 4.12
C ALA A 61 15.50 0.79 3.23
N VAL A 62 15.97 0.57 2.01
CA VAL A 62 15.30 -0.27 1.02
C VAL A 62 16.27 -1.34 0.56
N ASP A 63 15.85 -2.59 0.62
CA ASP A 63 16.61 -3.72 0.08
C ASP A 63 15.70 -4.53 -0.85
N LEU A 64 15.44 -3.96 -2.00
CA LEU A 64 14.64 -4.57 -3.06
C LEU A 64 15.45 -4.51 -4.36
N ASN A 65 15.06 -5.32 -5.33
CA ASN A 65 15.68 -5.25 -6.64
C ASN A 65 14.61 -5.19 -7.72
N PHE A 66 15.04 -4.79 -8.90
CA PHE A 66 14.15 -4.57 -10.03
C PHE A 66 13.40 -5.84 -10.43
N GLU A 67 14.09 -6.96 -10.42
CA GLU A 67 13.50 -8.26 -10.78
C GLU A 67 12.34 -8.62 -9.86
N TYR A 68 12.51 -8.38 -8.56
CA TYR A 68 11.47 -8.65 -7.59
C TYR A 68 10.24 -7.75 -7.82
N ILE A 69 10.48 -6.47 -8.13
CA ILE A 69 9.40 -5.53 -8.40
C ILE A 69 8.60 -5.96 -9.62
N ILE A 70 9.28 -6.42 -10.67
CA ILE A 70 8.60 -6.94 -11.86
C ILE A 70 7.72 -8.14 -11.48
N ARG A 71 8.27 -9.06 -10.70
CA ARG A 71 7.55 -10.26 -10.29
C ARG A 71 6.29 -9.93 -9.49
N VAL A 72 6.40 -9.01 -8.52
CA VAL A 72 5.25 -8.56 -7.72
C VAL A 72 4.20 -7.90 -8.61
N SER A 73 4.65 -7.06 -9.54
CA SER A 73 3.72 -6.34 -10.43
C SER A 73 2.93 -7.31 -11.31
N LEU A 74 3.59 -8.29 -11.88
CA LEU A 74 2.93 -9.29 -12.71
C LEU A 74 1.98 -10.17 -11.89
N TYR A 75 2.37 -10.51 -10.68
CA TYR A 75 1.51 -11.25 -9.77
C TYR A 75 0.22 -10.48 -9.49
N ARG A 76 0.33 -9.20 -9.14
CA ARG A 76 -0.84 -8.38 -8.84
C ARG A 76 -1.74 -8.22 -10.06
N ARG A 77 -1.15 -8.01 -11.21
CA ARG A 77 -1.91 -7.90 -12.45
C ARG A 77 -2.72 -9.16 -12.72
N SER A 78 -2.12 -10.32 -12.50
CA SER A 78 -2.77 -11.61 -12.70
C SER A 78 -3.90 -11.82 -11.68
N VAL A 79 -3.63 -11.56 -10.41
CA VAL A 79 -4.59 -11.80 -9.34
C VAL A 79 -5.81 -10.87 -9.45
N TYR A 80 -5.59 -9.62 -9.87
CA TYR A 80 -6.66 -8.61 -9.88
C TYR A 80 -7.38 -8.50 -11.22
N GLY A 81 -7.10 -9.36 -12.16
CA GLY A 81 -7.64 -9.23 -13.53
C GLY A 81 -9.15 -9.14 -13.63
N ASN A 82 -9.88 -9.81 -12.72
CA ASN A 82 -11.34 -9.85 -12.77
C ASN A 82 -11.99 -9.21 -11.54
N ARG A 83 -11.23 -8.41 -10.78
CA ARG A 83 -11.76 -7.82 -9.56
C ARG A 83 -12.23 -6.39 -9.79
N PRO A 84 -13.08 -5.85 -8.88
CA PRO A 84 -13.49 -4.45 -9.00
C PRO A 84 -12.30 -3.51 -8.89
N PRO A 85 -12.37 -2.31 -9.49
CA PRO A 85 -11.26 -1.36 -9.46
C PRO A 85 -10.93 -0.92 -8.03
N THR A 86 -9.62 -0.82 -7.75
CA THR A 86 -9.12 -0.29 -6.49
C THR A 86 -7.96 0.64 -6.77
N LYS A 87 -7.67 1.52 -5.82
CA LYS A 87 -6.55 2.46 -5.91
C LYS A 87 -5.49 2.06 -4.89
N SER A 88 -4.23 2.15 -5.30
CA SER A 88 -3.09 1.89 -4.43
C SER A 88 -2.16 3.09 -4.54
N ALA A 89 -2.20 3.97 -3.55
CA ALA A 89 -1.34 5.14 -3.50
C ALA A 89 -0.07 4.80 -2.73
N ILE A 90 1.07 5.21 -3.26
CA ILE A 90 2.37 5.00 -2.60
C ILE A 90 2.97 6.37 -2.33
N LEU A 91 3.19 6.69 -1.07
CA LEU A 91 3.89 7.91 -0.67
C LEU A 91 5.35 7.57 -0.48
N ALA A 92 6.22 8.19 -1.23
CA ALA A 92 7.66 7.92 -1.17
C ALA A 92 8.44 9.20 -1.45
N THR A 93 9.50 9.40 -0.67
CA THR A 93 10.45 10.50 -0.91
C THR A 93 11.83 9.97 -1.27
N ASP A 94 12.11 8.72 -0.96
CA ASP A 94 13.36 8.06 -1.36
C ASP A 94 13.34 7.79 -2.86
N SER A 95 14.43 8.15 -3.55
CA SER A 95 14.48 8.04 -5.00
C SER A 95 14.34 6.60 -5.50
N THR A 96 14.88 5.64 -4.76
CA THR A 96 14.78 4.22 -5.13
C THR A 96 13.33 3.74 -5.03
N LEU A 97 12.65 4.10 -3.94
CA LEU A 97 11.24 3.72 -3.77
C LEU A 97 10.34 4.41 -4.79
N ILE A 98 10.63 5.67 -5.11
CA ILE A 98 9.88 6.38 -6.16
C ILE A 98 10.04 5.65 -7.48
N HIS A 99 11.27 5.26 -7.82
CA HIS A 99 11.53 4.55 -9.06
C HIS A 99 10.79 3.21 -9.12
N TYR A 100 10.90 2.40 -8.07
CA TYR A 100 10.24 1.11 -8.02
C TYR A 100 8.72 1.24 -8.03
N GLY A 101 8.21 2.25 -7.35
CA GLY A 101 6.78 2.52 -7.36
C GLY A 101 6.26 2.87 -8.75
N LYS A 102 7.03 3.65 -9.50
CA LYS A 102 6.66 4.00 -10.87
C LYS A 102 6.72 2.81 -11.81
N VAL A 103 7.71 1.93 -11.63
CA VAL A 103 7.79 0.68 -12.40
C VAL A 103 6.57 -0.18 -12.11
N HIS A 104 6.22 -0.30 -10.84
CA HIS A 104 5.04 -1.07 -10.43
C HIS A 104 3.76 -0.49 -11.03
N ALA A 105 3.61 0.82 -11.01
CA ALA A 105 2.46 1.50 -11.60
C ALA A 105 2.36 1.23 -13.10
N LEU A 106 3.49 1.29 -13.80
CA LEU A 106 3.55 1.05 -15.23
C LEU A 106 3.17 -0.39 -15.57
N LEU A 107 3.72 -1.36 -14.82
CA LEU A 107 3.50 -2.78 -15.12
C LEU A 107 2.10 -3.25 -14.74
N THR A 108 1.39 -2.54 -13.84
CA THR A 108 0.02 -2.87 -13.51
C THR A 108 -0.99 -2.06 -14.31
N GLN A 109 -0.52 -1.20 -15.21
CA GLN A 109 -1.38 -0.38 -16.05
C GLN A 109 -2.32 -1.26 -16.88
N GLY A 110 -3.59 -0.86 -16.95
CA GLY A 110 -4.59 -1.66 -17.66
C GLY A 110 -5.26 -2.72 -16.80
N SER A 111 -4.76 -2.99 -15.59
CA SER A 111 -5.43 -3.89 -14.66
C SER A 111 -6.38 -3.08 -13.77
N PRO A 112 -7.31 -3.75 -13.05
CA PRO A 112 -8.22 -3.03 -12.15
C PRO A 112 -7.54 -2.31 -11.01
N ILE A 113 -6.35 -2.74 -10.61
CA ILE A 113 -5.62 -2.04 -9.56
C ILE A 113 -4.88 -0.85 -10.17
N LYS A 114 -5.22 0.35 -9.71
CA LYS A 114 -4.60 1.59 -10.17
C LYS A 114 -3.54 1.99 -9.16
N VAL A 115 -2.29 2.02 -9.58
CA VAL A 115 -1.16 2.35 -8.71
C VAL A 115 -0.63 3.73 -9.09
N ARG A 116 -0.39 4.57 -8.08
CA ARG A 116 0.16 5.89 -8.32
C ARG A 116 1.11 6.27 -7.19
N VAL A 117 2.22 6.93 -7.55
CA VAL A 117 3.23 7.36 -6.58
C VAL A 117 3.07 8.84 -6.30
N PHE A 118 3.15 9.19 -5.01
CA PHE A 118 3.02 10.58 -4.55
C PHE A 118 4.21 10.92 -3.67
N GLN A 119 4.58 12.19 -3.66
CA GLN A 119 5.59 12.70 -2.74
C GLN A 119 4.96 13.59 -1.65
N ASP A 120 3.64 13.75 -1.71
CA ASP A 120 2.87 14.65 -0.86
C ASP A 120 1.59 13.94 -0.42
N ARG A 121 1.35 13.90 0.90
CA ARG A 121 0.15 13.24 1.45
C ARG A 121 -1.14 13.91 0.97
N LYS A 122 -1.11 15.23 0.81
CA LYS A 122 -2.28 15.96 0.37
C LYS A 122 -2.75 15.50 -1.01
N GLU A 123 -1.81 15.33 -1.93
CA GLU A 123 -2.14 14.86 -3.27
C GLU A 123 -2.65 13.42 -3.26
N ALA A 124 -2.05 12.59 -2.40
CA ALA A 124 -2.51 11.21 -2.26
C ALA A 124 -3.93 11.17 -1.71
N ALA A 125 -4.22 11.99 -0.70
CA ALA A 125 -5.55 12.07 -0.11
C ALA A 125 -6.59 12.51 -1.15
N GLN A 126 -6.25 13.49 -1.97
CA GLN A 126 -7.14 13.96 -3.01
C GLN A 126 -7.44 12.86 -4.02
N TRP A 127 -6.41 12.13 -4.44
CA TRP A 127 -6.58 11.05 -5.41
C TRP A 127 -7.41 9.90 -4.84
N LEU A 128 -7.19 9.58 -3.57
CA LEU A 128 -7.94 8.52 -2.89
C LEU A 128 -9.35 8.99 -2.47
N ASN A 129 -9.59 10.29 -2.51
CA ASN A 129 -10.85 10.89 -2.09
C ASN A 129 -11.15 10.60 -0.61
N VAL A 130 -10.17 10.84 0.24
CA VAL A 130 -10.28 10.65 1.69
C VAL A 130 -9.74 11.89 2.40
N PRO A 131 -10.14 12.14 3.66
CA PRO A 131 -9.56 13.22 4.43
C PRO A 131 -8.08 12.95 4.70
N ILE A 132 -7.25 13.99 4.62
CA ILE A 132 -5.81 13.85 4.83
C ILE A 132 -5.49 13.31 6.22
N GLU A 133 -6.35 13.58 7.20
CA GLU A 133 -6.16 13.08 8.56
C GLU A 133 -6.08 11.55 8.62
N ARG A 134 -6.75 10.88 7.71
CA ARG A 134 -6.74 9.42 7.66
C ARG A 134 -5.42 8.86 7.13
N LEU A 135 -4.64 9.70 6.43
CA LEU A 135 -3.33 9.31 5.91
C LEU A 135 -2.20 9.74 6.82
N THR A 136 -2.47 10.67 7.74
CA THR A 136 -1.44 11.23 8.61
C THR A 136 -1.18 10.29 9.79
N PRO A 137 0.10 10.04 10.13
CA PRO A 137 0.40 9.19 11.29
C PRO A 137 -0.22 9.77 12.56
N ASN A 138 -0.66 8.89 13.45
CA ASN A 138 -1.23 9.30 14.72
C ASN A 138 -0.12 9.86 15.63
N SER A 139 -0.04 11.19 15.74
CA SER A 139 1.02 11.84 16.52
C SER A 139 0.89 11.54 18.01
N ALA A 140 -0.32 11.30 18.50
CA ALA A 140 -0.51 10.99 19.91
C ALA A 140 0.20 9.71 20.32
N SER A 141 0.22 8.70 19.45
CA SER A 141 0.88 7.43 19.74
C SER A 141 2.40 7.57 19.71
N SER A 142 2.94 8.54 18.98
CA SER A 142 4.38 8.72 18.87
C SER A 142 4.98 9.45 20.05
N GLU A 143 4.16 10.03 20.90
CA GLU A 143 4.62 10.80 22.05
C GLU A 143 4.75 9.98 23.33
N THR A 144 4.31 8.76 23.31
CA THR A 144 4.32 7.91 24.50
C THR A 144 5.60 7.13 24.66
#